data_509c0fc1f923dddb6f408c84688f1ca4
#
_entry.id   509c0fc1f923dddb6f408c84688f1ca4
#
_cell.length_a   1.000
_cell.length_b   1.000
_cell.length_c   1.000
_cell.angle_alpha   90.00
_cell.angle_beta   90.00
_cell.angle_gamma   90.00
#
_symmetry.space_group_name_H-M   'P 1'
#
loop_
_entity.id
_entity.type
_entity.pdbx_description
1 polymer ?
#
loop_
_entity_poly.entity_id
_entity_poly.type
_entity_poly.pdbx_seq_one_letter_code
_entity_poly.pdbx_strand_id
1 'polypeptide(L)'
;MVCRLPHIRPGQSVGLLGGSFDPPHQGHAAISEAAMQRFGLDHLVWLVSPGNPLKSRQPAPLQRRMAASAALITNPRVQISDI
;
A
#
# COMPACT_ATOMS: atom_id res chain seq x y z
N MET A 1 11.62 -2.30 -0.73
CA MET A 1 11.60 -2.43 -2.18
C MET A 1 10.21 -2.19 -2.73
N VAL A 2 10.12 -1.42 -3.79
CA VAL A 2 8.84 -1.14 -4.43
C VAL A 2 8.65 -2.08 -5.61
N CYS A 3 7.56 -2.85 -5.59
CA CYS A 3 7.15 -3.67 -6.71
C CYS A 3 5.93 -3.06 -7.36
N ARG A 4 5.79 -3.19 -8.66
CA ARG A 4 4.58 -2.71 -9.30
C ARG A 4 3.39 -3.57 -8.90
N LEU A 5 3.55 -4.89 -9.00
CA LEU A 5 2.55 -5.83 -8.50
C LEU A 5 3.26 -7.06 -8.00
N PRO A 6 2.68 -7.76 -7.00
CA PRO A 6 3.25 -9.02 -6.55
C PRO A 6 3.08 -10.09 -7.63
N HIS A 7 3.93 -11.09 -7.57
CA HIS A 7 3.75 -12.27 -8.42
C HIS A 7 2.59 -13.09 -7.84
N ILE A 8 1.51 -13.16 -8.58
CA ILE A 8 0.28 -13.81 -8.14
C ILE A 8 0.08 -15.10 -8.91
N ARG A 9 -0.12 -16.20 -8.16
CA ARG A 9 -0.40 -17.49 -8.76
C ARG A 9 -1.91 -17.66 -8.96
N PRO A 10 -2.34 -18.50 -9.92
CA PRO A 10 -3.76 -18.78 -10.08
C PRO A 10 -4.36 -19.29 -8.76
N GLY A 11 -5.55 -18.83 -8.44
CA GLY A 11 -6.25 -19.21 -7.22
C GLY A 11 -5.92 -18.38 -6.01
N GLN A 12 -4.93 -17.51 -6.09
CA GLN A 12 -4.61 -16.60 -4.99
C GLN A 12 -5.48 -15.34 -5.03
N SER A 13 -5.78 -14.81 -3.86
CA SER A 13 -6.56 -13.57 -3.74
C SER A 13 -5.67 -12.41 -3.33
N VAL A 14 -5.96 -11.25 -3.90
CA VAL A 14 -5.19 -10.02 -3.68
C VAL A 14 -6.14 -8.92 -3.26
N GLY A 15 -5.81 -8.23 -2.17
CA GLY A 15 -6.52 -7.03 -1.77
C GLY A 15 -5.73 -5.79 -2.18
N LEU A 16 -6.44 -4.70 -2.41
CA LEU A 16 -5.84 -3.42 -2.76
C LEU A 16 -6.25 -2.38 -1.73
N LEU A 17 -5.27 -1.65 -1.20
CA LEU A 17 -5.53 -0.53 -0.30
C LEU A 17 -4.96 0.73 -0.95
N GLY A 18 -5.85 1.55 -1.49
CA GLY A 18 -5.47 2.79 -2.14
C GLY A 18 -5.49 3.96 -1.18
N GLY A 19 -4.57 4.90 -1.38
CA GLY A 19 -4.53 6.12 -0.60
C GLY A 19 -3.33 6.97 -0.93
N SER A 20 -3.28 8.16 -0.35
CA SER A 20 -2.14 9.05 -0.54
C SER A 20 -0.98 8.70 0.39
N PHE A 21 -1.28 8.09 1.54
CA PHE A 21 -0.27 7.72 2.55
C PHE A 21 0.64 8.91 2.90
N ASP A 22 0.01 10.02 3.25
CA ASP A 22 0.70 11.27 3.52
C ASP A 22 0.28 11.86 4.89
N PRO A 23 0.88 11.39 5.98
CA PRO A 23 1.81 10.26 6.04
C PRO A 23 1.09 8.92 6.19
N PRO A 24 1.75 7.81 5.88
CA PRO A 24 1.24 6.51 6.31
C PRO A 24 1.33 6.39 7.82
N HIS A 25 0.49 5.57 8.43
CA HIS A 25 0.49 5.39 9.88
C HIS A 25 0.09 3.97 10.24
N GLN A 26 0.18 3.66 11.54
CA GLN A 26 -0.10 2.31 12.04
C GLN A 26 -1.52 1.85 11.72
N GLY A 27 -2.47 2.76 11.56
CA GLY A 27 -3.82 2.42 11.14
C GLY A 27 -3.86 1.71 9.79
N HIS A 28 -3.01 2.12 8.85
CA HIS A 28 -2.91 1.45 7.55
C HIS A 28 -2.45 0.01 7.72
N ALA A 29 -1.45 -0.22 8.58
CA ALA A 29 -0.96 -1.56 8.84
C ALA A 29 -2.02 -2.41 9.54
N ALA A 30 -2.75 -1.85 10.50
CA ALA A 30 -3.79 -2.55 11.23
C ALA A 30 -4.94 -2.96 10.30
N ILE A 31 -5.36 -2.06 9.40
CA ILE A 31 -6.40 -2.35 8.42
C ILE A 31 -5.93 -3.48 7.49
N SER A 32 -4.67 -3.45 7.08
CA SER A 32 -4.11 -4.47 6.20
C SER A 32 -4.16 -5.85 6.84
N GLU A 33 -3.73 -5.96 8.10
CA GLU A 33 -3.76 -7.24 8.81
C GLU A 33 -5.20 -7.74 9.00
N ALA A 34 -6.10 -6.84 9.39
CA ALA A 34 -7.50 -7.20 9.58
C ALA A 34 -8.13 -7.68 8.27
N ALA A 35 -7.87 -7.01 7.16
CA ALA A 35 -8.40 -7.39 5.86
C ALA A 35 -7.86 -8.74 5.40
N MET A 36 -6.56 -8.98 5.59
CA MET A 36 -5.96 -10.25 5.21
C MET A 36 -6.57 -11.42 5.98
N GLN A 37 -6.81 -11.24 7.28
CA GLN A 37 -7.45 -12.28 8.09
C GLN A 37 -8.91 -12.47 7.71
N ARG A 38 -9.66 -11.39 7.59
CA ARG A 38 -11.10 -11.45 7.38
C ARG A 38 -11.47 -12.06 6.03
N PHE A 39 -10.70 -11.71 4.99
CA PHE A 39 -11.01 -12.15 3.63
C PHE A 39 -10.11 -13.27 3.15
N GLY A 40 -9.20 -13.75 3.98
CA GLY A 40 -8.28 -14.82 3.61
C GLY A 40 -7.39 -14.44 2.42
N LEU A 41 -6.87 -13.22 2.42
CA LEU A 41 -6.06 -12.75 1.30
C LEU A 41 -4.67 -13.35 1.33
N ASP A 42 -4.17 -13.70 0.16
CA ASP A 42 -2.78 -14.16 0.00
C ASP A 42 -1.81 -13.01 -0.11
N HIS A 43 -2.26 -11.90 -0.70
CA HIS A 43 -1.46 -10.70 -0.88
C HIS A 43 -2.30 -9.47 -0.64
N LEU A 44 -1.64 -8.39 -0.19
CA LEU A 44 -2.25 -7.08 -0.11
C LEU A 44 -1.28 -6.06 -0.68
N VAL A 45 -1.79 -5.16 -1.53
CA VAL A 45 -0.96 -4.14 -2.16
C VAL A 45 -1.45 -2.76 -1.73
N TRP A 46 -0.53 -1.95 -1.21
CA TRP A 46 -0.78 -0.55 -0.92
C TRP A 46 -0.51 0.23 -2.22
N LEU A 47 -1.56 0.80 -2.77
CA LEU A 47 -1.45 1.63 -3.98
C LEU A 47 -1.30 3.08 -3.55
N VAL A 48 -0.11 3.62 -3.68
CA VAL A 48 0.19 5.00 -3.27
C VAL A 48 -0.11 5.91 -4.45
N SER A 49 -1.12 6.77 -4.29
CA SER A 49 -1.53 7.64 -5.38
C SER A 49 -0.55 8.79 -5.56
N PRO A 50 -0.36 9.24 -6.81
CA PRO A 50 0.43 10.44 -7.08
C PRO A 50 -0.31 11.68 -6.56
N GLY A 51 0.39 12.81 -6.52
CA GLY A 51 -0.24 14.07 -6.16
C GLY A 51 -1.29 14.46 -7.20
N ASN A 52 -2.29 15.23 -6.75
CA ASN A 52 -3.29 15.78 -7.63
C ASN A 52 -2.89 17.22 -8.01
N PRO A 53 -2.56 17.49 -9.29
CA PRO A 53 -2.12 18.81 -9.70
C PRO A 53 -3.18 19.91 -9.54
N LEU A 54 -4.45 19.50 -9.38
CA LEU A 54 -5.54 20.46 -9.18
C LEU A 54 -5.69 20.91 -7.74
N LYS A 55 -5.03 20.25 -6.79
CA LYS A 55 -5.07 20.65 -5.39
C LYS A 55 -4.12 21.83 -5.17
N SER A 56 -4.55 22.77 -4.34
CA SER A 56 -3.72 23.91 -3.96
C SER A 56 -2.55 23.48 -3.10
N ARG A 57 -2.70 22.39 -2.34
CA ARG A 57 -1.66 21.84 -1.50
C ARG A 57 -1.32 20.44 -1.98
N GLN A 58 -0.06 20.23 -2.34
CA GLN A 58 0.42 18.94 -2.79
C GLN A 58 0.88 18.08 -1.61
N PRO A 59 0.71 16.76 -1.69
CA PRO A 59 1.25 15.85 -0.68
C PRO A 59 2.78 15.81 -0.74
N ALA A 60 3.41 15.19 0.23
CA ALA A 60 4.83 14.94 0.20
C ALA A 60 5.22 14.17 -1.07
N PRO A 61 6.50 14.26 -1.49
CA PRO A 61 6.94 13.54 -2.68
C PRO A 61 6.61 12.06 -2.62
N LEU A 62 6.23 11.50 -3.76
CA LEU A 62 5.79 10.10 -3.86
C LEU A 62 6.83 9.14 -3.29
N GLN A 63 8.09 9.31 -3.64
CA GLN A 63 9.15 8.43 -3.17
C GLN A 63 9.28 8.43 -1.65
N ARG A 64 9.13 9.61 -1.03
CA ARG A 64 9.18 9.72 0.43
C ARG A 64 8.01 9.00 1.08
N ARG A 65 6.81 9.15 0.52
CA ARG A 65 5.63 8.46 1.03
C ARG A 65 5.75 6.95 0.90
N MET A 66 6.30 6.49 -0.20
CA MET A 66 6.53 5.06 -0.42
C MET A 66 7.56 4.49 0.54
N ALA A 67 8.65 5.22 0.77
CA ALA A 67 9.68 4.79 1.72
C ALA A 67 9.13 4.73 3.15
N ALA A 68 8.33 5.72 3.56
CA ALA A 68 7.71 5.73 4.87
C ALA A 68 6.72 4.57 5.02
N SER A 69 5.97 4.28 3.96
CA SER A 69 5.03 3.15 3.97
C SER A 69 5.77 1.82 4.10
N ALA A 70 6.88 1.66 3.38
CA ALA A 70 7.68 0.44 3.46
C ALA A 70 8.21 0.20 4.88
N ALA A 71 8.55 1.28 5.58
CA ALA A 71 9.06 1.17 6.95
C ALA A 71 8.01 0.66 7.94
N LEU A 72 6.71 0.86 7.65
CA LEU A 72 5.63 0.39 8.51
C LEU A 72 5.23 -1.06 8.25
N ILE A 73 5.56 -1.58 7.08
CA ILE A 73 5.13 -2.91 6.66
C ILE A 73 6.09 -3.95 7.23
N THR A 74 5.55 -4.87 8.03
CA THR A 74 6.31 -6.00 8.58
C THR A 74 5.89 -7.34 7.99
N ASN A 75 4.72 -7.38 7.33
CA ASN A 75 4.20 -8.61 6.75
C ASN A 75 4.70 -8.76 5.32
N PRO A 76 5.41 -9.87 5.00
CA PRO A 76 5.95 -10.06 3.65
C PRO A 76 4.90 -10.19 2.55
N ARG A 77 3.63 -10.42 2.92
CA ARG A 77 2.53 -10.50 1.96
C ARG A 77 1.96 -9.13 1.60
N VAL A 78 2.41 -8.07 2.29
CA VAL A 78 1.97 -6.71 2.03
C VAL A 78 3.06 -6.01 1.23
N GLN A 79 2.68 -5.45 0.08
CA GLN A 79 3.61 -4.78 -0.82
C GLN A 79 3.11 -3.39 -1.15
N ILE A 80 4.01 -2.57 -1.68
CA ILE A 80 3.71 -1.19 -2.03
C ILE A 80 3.89 -1.03 -3.53
N SER A 81 2.97 -0.32 -4.17
CA SER A 81 3.05 -0.04 -5.60
C SER A 81 2.63 1.39 -5.88
N ASP A 82 3.19 1.95 -6.93
CA ASP A 82 2.85 3.28 -7.45
C ASP A 82 2.10 3.22 -8.79
N ILE A 83 1.60 2.06 -9.12
CA ILE A 83 0.83 1.87 -10.36
C ILE A 83 -0.42 2.74 -10.37
#